data_5c6e46976f918386fcf93bc67b5833e8
#
_entry.id   5c6e46976f918386fcf93bc67b5833e8
#
_cell.length_a   1.000
_cell.length_b   1.000
_cell.length_c   1.000
_cell.angle_alpha   90.00
_cell.angle_beta   90.00
_cell.angle_gamma   90.00
#
_symmetry.space_group_name_H-M   'P 1'
#
loop_
_entity.id
_entity.type
_entity.pdbx_description
1 polymer ?
#
loop_
_entity_poly.entity_id
_entity_poly.type
_entity_poly.pdbx_seq_one_letter_code
_entity_poly.pdbx_strand_id
1 'polypeptide(L)'
;MKPWIIVFRKELKDLFRDRRTMVNILVLGALLGPVLAMGLMLLAVKMISDEAEKTIELPVQGAEYAPVLLDYLASSRISVVDALADPQAAVRAQEVDPALVIDPAFPQQLRDGKPAQLTLLSDHSRSKTRIVRRRIEAAIENYSANLGNLRLSLRGVDPSITQVMVLHDRDLSRKGSDAQLLAFLPYLLIIGIMQAAMVVAADLTAGERERQSLEPLMANPVAPEQFMVGKLATNVLISLAVLALSLLGFAAGTRMIDLGDTGITFSLLSIPVLLLFLSPLAFFFAAFARTVKEAQTYLGLLVLAALTPSMIQMVLQSKVQNLELLLPIWSHNYLINEVLRGEPLSLAQWTLPSAGALLA
;
A
#
# COMPACT_ATOMS: atom_id res chain seq x y z
N MET A 1 -19.68 35.53 -26.46
CA MET A 1 -19.19 34.43 -25.61
C MET A 1 -19.76 34.62 -24.20
N LYS A 2 -20.14 33.53 -23.50
CA LYS A 2 -20.58 33.64 -22.11
C LYS A 2 -19.40 34.10 -21.24
N PRO A 3 -19.59 35.01 -20.25
CA PRO A 3 -18.48 35.61 -19.48
C PRO A 3 -17.59 34.57 -18.79
N TRP A 4 -18.14 33.47 -18.24
CA TRP A 4 -17.37 32.41 -17.59
C TRP A 4 -16.33 31.75 -18.51
N ILE A 5 -16.60 31.70 -19.84
CA ILE A 5 -15.65 31.11 -20.82
C ILE A 5 -14.44 32.05 -20.98
N ILE A 6 -14.65 33.35 -20.90
CA ILE A 6 -13.57 34.35 -20.99
C ILE A 6 -12.67 34.21 -19.76
N VAL A 7 -13.26 34.11 -18.57
CA VAL A 7 -12.55 33.87 -17.31
C VAL A 7 -11.77 32.56 -17.38
N PHE A 8 -12.43 31.46 -17.74
CA PHE A 8 -11.79 30.16 -17.90
C PHE A 8 -10.55 30.20 -18.80
N ARG A 9 -10.67 30.82 -19.98
CA ARG A 9 -9.53 30.94 -20.93
C ARG A 9 -8.39 31.81 -20.38
N LYS A 10 -8.75 32.89 -19.66
CA LYS A 10 -7.77 33.76 -18.99
C LYS A 10 -7.02 32.97 -17.93
N GLU A 11 -7.71 32.31 -17.00
CA GLU A 11 -7.11 31.55 -15.90
C GLU A 11 -6.22 30.41 -16.44
N LEU A 12 -6.71 29.70 -17.44
CA LEU A 12 -5.94 28.63 -18.08
C LEU A 12 -4.64 29.17 -18.70
N LYS A 13 -4.70 30.31 -19.40
CA LYS A 13 -3.53 30.95 -20.00
C LYS A 13 -2.54 31.42 -18.93
N ASP A 14 -3.02 31.99 -17.85
CA ASP A 14 -2.20 32.51 -16.76
C ASP A 14 -1.49 31.36 -16.03
N LEU A 15 -2.17 30.23 -15.74
CA LEU A 15 -1.57 29.03 -15.19
C LEU A 15 -0.46 28.46 -16.09
N PHE A 16 -0.68 28.37 -17.40
CA PHE A 16 0.34 27.89 -18.34
C PHE A 16 1.54 28.84 -18.48
N ARG A 17 1.38 30.13 -18.19
CA ARG A 17 2.49 31.09 -18.13
C ARG A 17 3.31 30.99 -16.85
N ASP A 18 2.71 30.61 -15.75
CA ASP A 18 3.40 30.40 -14.49
C ASP A 18 4.08 29.02 -14.48
N ARG A 19 5.32 28.99 -14.98
CA ARG A 19 6.13 27.78 -15.05
C ARG A 19 6.32 27.12 -13.67
N ARG A 20 6.41 27.93 -12.61
CA ARG A 20 6.63 27.42 -11.26
C ARG A 20 5.41 26.65 -10.76
N THR A 21 4.24 27.23 -10.89
CA THR A 21 2.96 26.58 -10.53
C THR A 21 2.73 25.34 -11.39
N MET A 22 2.97 25.41 -12.69
CA MET A 22 2.85 24.25 -13.60
C MET A 22 3.79 23.10 -13.24
N VAL A 23 5.06 23.39 -12.95
CA VAL A 23 6.03 22.36 -12.51
C VAL A 23 5.56 21.73 -11.19
N ASN A 24 5.11 22.53 -10.22
CA ASN A 24 4.59 21.98 -8.96
C ASN A 24 3.37 21.07 -9.19
N ILE A 25 2.41 21.47 -10.01
CA ILE A 25 1.23 20.68 -10.35
C ILE A 25 1.64 19.36 -11.03
N LEU A 26 2.54 19.41 -12.00
CA LEU A 26 2.99 18.22 -12.73
C LEU A 26 3.84 17.30 -11.86
N VAL A 27 4.80 17.84 -11.10
CA VAL A 27 5.68 17.03 -10.27
C VAL A 27 4.94 16.46 -9.05
N LEU A 28 4.28 17.32 -8.28
CA LEU A 28 3.63 16.88 -7.04
C LEU A 28 2.27 16.20 -7.29
N GLY A 29 1.50 16.69 -8.25
CA GLY A 29 0.18 16.14 -8.55
C GLY A 29 0.24 14.90 -9.45
N ALA A 30 0.99 14.93 -10.54
CA ALA A 30 0.95 13.88 -11.54
C ALA A 30 2.03 12.81 -11.39
N LEU A 31 3.27 13.17 -11.07
CA LEU A 31 4.41 12.26 -11.12
C LEU A 31 4.76 11.68 -9.74
N LEU A 32 4.59 12.46 -8.67
CA LEU A 32 5.01 12.03 -7.32
C LEU A 32 4.32 10.73 -6.91
N GLY A 33 3.01 10.61 -7.14
CA GLY A 33 2.23 9.41 -6.83
C GLY A 33 2.76 8.16 -7.52
N PRO A 34 2.79 8.11 -8.87
CA PRO A 34 3.34 6.98 -9.61
C PRO A 34 4.79 6.64 -9.27
N VAL A 35 5.66 7.66 -9.17
CA VAL A 35 7.09 7.46 -8.86
C VAL A 35 7.28 6.89 -7.45
N LEU A 36 6.58 7.42 -6.45
CA LEU A 36 6.64 6.88 -5.08
C LEU A 36 6.07 5.47 -5.01
N ALA A 37 4.91 5.21 -5.62
CA ALA A 37 4.32 3.88 -5.63
C ALA A 37 5.26 2.85 -6.23
N MET A 38 5.82 3.18 -7.39
CA MET A 38 6.74 2.31 -8.10
C MET A 38 8.04 2.11 -7.35
N GLY A 39 8.62 3.20 -6.81
CA GLY A 39 9.83 3.14 -6.01
C GLY A 39 9.66 2.30 -4.74
N LEU A 40 8.55 2.49 -4.01
CA LEU A 40 8.24 1.70 -2.82
C LEU A 40 7.98 0.23 -3.17
N MET A 41 7.30 -0.03 -4.29
CA MET A 41 7.03 -1.39 -4.74
C MET A 41 8.31 -2.12 -5.14
N LEU A 42 9.18 -1.50 -5.95
CA LEU A 42 10.47 -2.08 -6.31
C LEU A 42 11.34 -2.32 -5.07
N LEU A 43 11.33 -1.39 -4.13
CA LEU A 43 12.05 -1.54 -2.86
C LEU A 43 11.49 -2.71 -2.04
N ALA A 44 10.16 -2.84 -1.94
CA ALA A 44 9.50 -3.93 -1.22
C ALA A 44 9.81 -5.29 -1.86
N VAL A 45 9.68 -5.42 -3.18
CA VAL A 45 10.02 -6.65 -3.92
C VAL A 45 11.49 -7.01 -3.68
N LYS A 46 12.40 -6.04 -3.82
CA LYS A 46 13.83 -6.27 -3.57
C LYS A 46 14.09 -6.70 -2.13
N MET A 47 13.50 -6.03 -1.14
CA MET A 47 13.67 -6.40 0.27
C MET A 47 13.17 -7.81 0.57
N ILE A 48 12.02 -8.21 -0.01
CA ILE A 48 11.47 -9.56 0.14
C ILE A 48 12.38 -10.59 -0.51
N SER A 49 12.84 -10.33 -1.74
CA SER A 49 13.78 -11.23 -2.45
C SER A 49 15.10 -11.36 -1.72
N ASP A 50 15.70 -10.24 -1.32
CA ASP A 50 16.97 -10.24 -0.59
C ASP A 50 16.86 -11.01 0.73
N GLU A 51 15.75 -10.88 1.46
CA GLU A 51 15.54 -11.60 2.72
C GLU A 51 15.27 -13.09 2.49
N ALA A 52 14.62 -13.47 1.38
CA ALA A 52 14.40 -14.87 1.01
C ALA A 52 15.70 -15.58 0.61
N GLU A 53 16.64 -14.87 0.02
CA GLU A 53 17.93 -15.41 -0.44
C GLU A 53 19.02 -15.39 0.63
N LYS A 54 18.87 -14.56 1.67
CA LYS A 54 19.87 -14.47 2.74
C LYS A 54 20.03 -15.80 3.46
N THR A 55 21.29 -16.19 3.65
CA THR A 55 21.66 -17.23 4.62
C THR A 55 21.34 -16.74 6.03
N ILE A 56 20.56 -17.53 6.76
CA ILE A 56 20.21 -17.22 8.16
C ILE A 56 21.40 -17.63 9.02
N GLU A 57 21.96 -16.71 9.76
CA GLU A 57 22.92 -17.02 10.83
C GLU A 57 22.13 -17.41 12.08
N LEU A 58 22.22 -18.68 12.48
CA LEU A 58 21.52 -19.23 13.64
C LEU A 58 22.51 -19.58 14.73
N PRO A 59 22.58 -18.82 15.83
CA PRO A 59 23.33 -19.20 17.00
C PRO A 59 22.72 -20.45 17.64
N VAL A 60 23.55 -21.48 17.85
CA VAL A 60 23.12 -22.77 18.39
C VAL A 60 23.91 -23.09 19.65
N GLN A 61 23.20 -23.22 20.77
CA GLN A 61 23.76 -23.76 22.02
C GLN A 61 23.53 -25.27 22.06
N GLY A 62 24.57 -26.05 22.32
CA GLY A 62 24.52 -27.53 22.35
C GLY A 62 24.61 -28.13 20.95
N ALA A 63 25.37 -27.48 20.05
CA ALA A 63 25.58 -27.91 18.68
C ALA A 63 26.15 -29.35 18.59
N GLU A 64 26.99 -29.74 19.55
CA GLU A 64 27.57 -31.05 19.68
C GLU A 64 26.59 -32.20 19.86
N TYR A 65 25.38 -31.91 20.34
CA TYR A 65 24.33 -32.92 20.59
C TYR A 65 23.53 -33.30 19.35
N ALA A 66 23.57 -32.52 18.27
CA ALA A 66 22.77 -32.77 17.07
C ALA A 66 23.49 -32.47 15.73
N PRO A 67 24.68 -33.03 15.48
CA PRO A 67 25.47 -32.67 14.29
C PRO A 67 24.74 -32.90 12.97
N VAL A 68 23.99 -34.00 12.84
CA VAL A 68 23.22 -34.33 11.62
C VAL A 68 22.10 -33.35 11.36
N LEU A 69 21.44 -32.85 12.41
CA LEU A 69 20.45 -31.79 12.28
C LEU A 69 21.10 -30.51 11.77
N LEU A 70 22.25 -30.15 12.29
CA LEU A 70 22.95 -28.94 11.90
C LEU A 70 23.42 -28.99 10.43
N ASP A 71 23.92 -30.17 9.97
CA ASP A 71 24.25 -30.38 8.56
C ASP A 71 23.01 -30.20 7.65
N TYR A 72 21.87 -30.71 8.10
CA TYR A 72 20.61 -30.53 7.39
C TYR A 72 20.18 -29.04 7.34
N LEU A 73 20.29 -28.33 8.45
CA LEU A 73 19.99 -26.88 8.49
C LEU A 73 20.94 -26.09 7.58
N ALA A 74 22.22 -26.44 7.55
CA ALA A 74 23.17 -25.83 6.63
C ALA A 74 22.81 -26.05 5.17
N SER A 75 22.32 -27.23 4.79
CA SER A 75 21.81 -27.51 3.45
C SER A 75 20.57 -26.69 3.08
N SER A 76 19.84 -26.20 4.09
CA SER A 76 18.64 -25.35 3.97
C SER A 76 18.97 -23.85 4.02
N ARG A 77 20.21 -23.45 3.77
CA ARG A 77 20.72 -22.05 3.87
C ARG A 77 20.57 -21.44 5.27
N ILE A 78 20.72 -22.26 6.31
CA ILE A 78 20.78 -21.82 7.70
C ILE A 78 22.18 -22.11 8.20
N SER A 79 23.02 -21.07 8.27
CA SER A 79 24.40 -21.17 8.76
C SER A 79 24.39 -21.23 10.28
N VAL A 80 24.94 -22.27 10.84
CA VAL A 80 25.09 -22.44 12.27
C VAL A 80 26.30 -21.65 12.75
N VAL A 81 26.13 -20.84 13.77
CA VAL A 81 27.20 -20.11 14.46
C VAL A 81 27.15 -20.44 15.94
N ASP A 82 28.30 -20.28 16.58
CA ASP A 82 28.42 -20.53 18.03
C ASP A 82 27.47 -19.62 18.81
N ALA A 83 26.77 -20.21 19.77
CA ALA A 83 25.90 -19.45 20.64
C ALA A 83 26.72 -18.61 21.65
N LEU A 84 26.15 -17.47 22.01
CA LEU A 84 26.63 -16.68 23.14
C LEU A 84 26.42 -17.44 24.46
N ALA A 85 27.16 -17.08 25.50
CA ALA A 85 27.12 -17.75 26.80
C ALA A 85 25.71 -17.82 27.41
N ASP A 86 24.90 -16.79 27.19
CA ASP A 86 23.48 -16.76 27.56
C ASP A 86 22.61 -16.34 26.35
N PRO A 87 22.08 -17.33 25.59
CA PRO A 87 21.22 -17.04 24.43
C PRO A 87 19.93 -16.30 24.79
N GLN A 88 19.37 -16.51 25.99
CA GLN A 88 18.15 -15.82 26.41
C GLN A 88 18.41 -14.34 26.66
N ALA A 89 19.51 -14.02 27.35
CA ALA A 89 19.91 -12.62 27.54
C ALA A 89 20.24 -11.94 26.21
N ALA A 90 20.95 -12.63 25.32
CA ALA A 90 21.32 -12.11 24.01
C ALA A 90 20.07 -11.82 23.11
N VAL A 91 19.05 -12.68 23.11
CA VAL A 91 17.79 -12.44 22.40
C VAL A 91 17.02 -11.25 23.02
N ARG A 92 17.00 -11.16 24.38
CA ARG A 92 16.37 -10.02 25.06
C ARG A 92 17.11 -8.70 24.81
N ALA A 93 18.44 -8.74 24.75
CA ALA A 93 19.29 -7.59 24.42
C ALA A 93 19.28 -7.25 22.91
N GLN A 94 18.62 -8.08 22.10
CA GLN A 94 18.55 -7.92 20.64
C GLN A 94 19.91 -8.04 19.93
N GLU A 95 20.87 -8.70 20.53
CA GLU A 95 22.18 -8.99 19.93
C GLU A 95 22.07 -10.07 18.86
N VAL A 96 21.19 -11.07 19.12
CA VAL A 96 20.83 -12.15 18.20
C VAL A 96 19.33 -12.38 18.21
N ASP A 97 18.77 -12.83 17.07
CA ASP A 97 17.35 -13.18 16.99
C ASP A 97 17.05 -13.89 15.65
N PRO A 98 16.72 -15.20 15.66
CA PRO A 98 16.54 -16.10 16.81
C PRO A 98 17.79 -16.84 17.25
N ALA A 99 17.70 -17.67 18.31
CA ALA A 99 18.72 -18.61 18.76
C ALA A 99 18.11 -19.98 19.05
N LEU A 100 18.86 -21.06 18.76
CA LEU A 100 18.42 -22.44 18.99
C LEU A 100 19.17 -23.03 20.19
N VAL A 101 18.44 -23.67 21.10
CA VAL A 101 19.01 -24.40 22.25
C VAL A 101 18.66 -25.88 22.10
N ILE A 102 19.70 -26.73 22.13
CA ILE A 102 19.59 -28.18 22.04
C ILE A 102 19.88 -28.78 23.41
N ASP A 103 18.93 -29.55 23.94
CA ASP A 103 19.09 -30.21 25.24
C ASP A 103 20.16 -31.30 25.18
N PRO A 104 21.03 -31.46 26.18
CA PRO A 104 21.98 -32.58 26.27
C PRO A 104 21.37 -33.97 26.18
N ALA A 105 20.09 -34.11 26.57
CA ALA A 105 19.32 -35.34 26.45
C ALA A 105 18.89 -35.67 25.00
N PHE A 106 19.00 -34.72 24.06
CA PHE A 106 18.55 -34.85 22.66
C PHE A 106 19.05 -36.17 21.99
N PRO A 107 20.35 -36.54 22.01
CA PRO A 107 20.80 -37.77 21.37
C PRO A 107 20.22 -39.02 22.00
N GLN A 108 20.00 -39.02 23.31
CA GLN A 108 19.41 -40.15 24.02
C GLN A 108 17.92 -40.30 23.70
N GLN A 109 17.18 -39.24 23.73
CA GLN A 109 15.75 -39.18 23.34
C GLN A 109 15.57 -39.74 21.92
N LEU A 110 16.44 -39.30 21.00
CA LEU A 110 16.42 -39.74 19.60
C LEU A 110 16.67 -41.25 19.47
N ARG A 111 17.64 -41.81 20.21
CA ARG A 111 17.94 -43.26 20.25
C ARG A 111 16.82 -44.09 20.85
N ASP A 112 16.20 -43.54 21.89
CA ASP A 112 15.07 -44.23 22.59
C ASP A 112 13.76 -44.18 21.77
N GLY A 113 13.79 -43.51 20.59
CA GLY A 113 12.59 -43.33 19.76
C GLY A 113 11.57 -42.35 20.32
N LYS A 114 11.97 -41.58 21.34
CA LYS A 114 11.12 -40.53 21.94
C LYS A 114 11.23 -39.23 21.16
N PRO A 115 10.24 -38.32 21.31
CA PRO A 115 10.36 -36.96 20.79
C PRO A 115 11.54 -36.23 21.45
N ALA A 116 12.51 -35.80 20.66
CA ALA A 116 13.63 -35.01 21.14
C ALA A 116 13.26 -33.52 21.19
N GLN A 117 13.66 -32.85 22.27
CA GLN A 117 13.25 -31.48 22.53
C GLN A 117 14.27 -30.47 22.00
N LEU A 118 13.77 -29.46 21.32
CA LEU A 118 14.49 -28.28 20.82
C LEU A 118 13.78 -27.05 21.32
N THR A 119 14.53 -26.02 21.70
CA THR A 119 13.96 -24.73 22.11
C THR A 119 14.44 -23.64 21.19
N LEU A 120 13.53 -23.03 20.43
CA LEU A 120 13.80 -21.87 19.59
C LEU A 120 13.44 -20.59 20.37
N LEU A 121 14.45 -19.81 20.71
CA LEU A 121 14.31 -18.52 21.39
C LEU A 121 14.17 -17.43 20.34
N SER A 122 13.10 -16.60 20.43
CA SER A 122 12.89 -15.51 19.48
C SER A 122 12.01 -14.40 20.06
N ASP A 123 12.20 -13.18 19.59
CA ASP A 123 11.35 -12.03 19.90
C ASP A 123 10.23 -11.88 18.87
N HIS A 124 8.99 -12.19 19.27
CA HIS A 124 7.80 -12.15 18.40
C HIS A 124 7.31 -10.73 18.12
N SER A 125 7.81 -9.72 18.79
CA SER A 125 7.41 -8.32 18.57
C SER A 125 7.91 -7.78 17.22
N ARG A 126 8.91 -8.42 16.63
CA ARG A 126 9.60 -7.97 15.41
C ARG A 126 9.11 -8.72 14.17
N SER A 127 8.66 -7.95 13.17
CA SER A 127 8.17 -8.54 11.91
C SER A 127 9.24 -9.31 11.13
N LYS A 128 10.51 -8.84 11.17
CA LYS A 128 11.64 -9.51 10.50
C LYS A 128 11.92 -10.88 11.08
N THR A 129 11.94 -11.00 12.40
CA THR A 129 12.12 -12.26 13.14
C THR A 129 11.08 -13.29 12.75
N ARG A 130 9.85 -12.87 12.48
CA ARG A 130 8.74 -13.78 12.10
C ARG A 130 9.06 -14.57 10.82
N ILE A 131 9.67 -13.93 9.82
CA ILE A 131 10.03 -14.60 8.56
C ILE A 131 11.15 -15.60 8.79
N VAL A 132 12.21 -15.16 9.48
CA VAL A 132 13.37 -16.00 9.81
C VAL A 132 12.95 -17.22 10.66
N ARG A 133 12.16 -16.97 11.71
CA ARG A 133 11.64 -18.03 12.58
C ARG A 133 10.84 -19.08 11.80
N ARG A 134 9.91 -18.67 10.93
CA ARG A 134 9.12 -19.60 10.11
C ARG A 134 9.99 -20.48 9.21
N ARG A 135 11.07 -19.92 8.64
CA ARG A 135 12.00 -20.69 7.82
C ARG A 135 12.73 -21.75 8.64
N ILE A 136 13.17 -21.41 9.87
CA ILE A 136 13.83 -22.34 10.78
C ILE A 136 12.86 -23.42 11.26
N GLU A 137 11.65 -23.04 11.70
CA GLU A 137 10.60 -23.97 12.11
C GLU A 137 10.29 -24.96 10.99
N ALA A 138 10.04 -24.48 9.77
CA ALA A 138 9.76 -25.34 8.62
C ALA A 138 10.94 -26.30 8.29
N ALA A 139 12.18 -25.86 8.42
CA ALA A 139 13.34 -26.72 8.21
C ALA A 139 13.41 -27.82 9.29
N ILE A 140 13.18 -27.49 10.57
CA ILE A 140 13.17 -28.46 11.68
C ILE A 140 11.99 -29.44 11.54
N GLU A 141 10.79 -28.95 11.18
CA GLU A 141 9.63 -29.80 10.96
C GLU A 141 9.85 -30.78 9.80
N ASN A 142 10.42 -30.32 8.68
CA ASN A 142 10.76 -31.18 7.54
C ASN A 142 11.79 -32.23 7.91
N TYR A 143 12.83 -31.86 8.67
CA TYR A 143 13.80 -32.83 9.19
C TYR A 143 13.13 -33.87 10.08
N SER A 144 12.29 -33.45 11.02
CA SER A 144 11.53 -34.32 11.92
C SER A 144 10.61 -35.27 11.16
N ALA A 145 9.88 -34.78 10.15
CA ALA A 145 9.01 -35.60 9.31
C ALA A 145 9.80 -36.64 8.51
N ASN A 146 10.93 -36.24 7.90
CA ASN A 146 11.81 -37.16 7.15
C ASN A 146 12.36 -38.26 8.05
N LEU A 147 12.80 -37.92 9.25
CA LEU A 147 13.30 -38.88 10.23
C LEU A 147 12.19 -39.82 10.73
N GLY A 148 11.00 -39.27 10.96
CA GLY A 148 9.80 -40.04 11.33
C GLY A 148 9.43 -41.06 10.25
N ASN A 149 9.37 -40.64 9.00
CA ASN A 149 9.08 -41.49 7.85
C ASN A 149 10.12 -42.61 7.69
N LEU A 150 11.40 -42.27 7.85
CA LEU A 150 12.47 -43.27 7.81
C LEU A 150 12.32 -44.32 8.92
N ARG A 151 11.99 -43.88 10.14
CA ARG A 151 11.75 -44.80 11.28
C ARG A 151 10.60 -45.74 11.04
N LEU A 152 9.49 -45.26 10.44
CA LEU A 152 8.33 -46.09 10.09
C LEU A 152 8.69 -47.13 9.02
N SER A 153 9.38 -46.66 7.94
CA SER A 153 9.82 -47.57 6.87
C SER A 153 10.73 -48.68 7.36
N LEU A 154 11.70 -48.36 8.26
CA LEU A 154 12.58 -49.34 8.87
C LEU A 154 11.83 -50.37 9.77
N ARG A 155 10.65 -50.04 10.25
CA ARG A 155 9.77 -50.93 11.00
C ARG A 155 8.75 -51.67 10.12
N GLY A 156 8.84 -51.52 8.79
CA GLY A 156 7.92 -52.11 7.84
C GLY A 156 6.53 -51.48 7.84
N VAL A 157 6.39 -50.27 8.40
CA VAL A 157 5.14 -49.50 8.44
C VAL A 157 5.20 -48.45 7.34
N ASP A 158 4.14 -48.38 6.52
CA ASP A 158 4.04 -47.36 5.48
C ASP A 158 3.94 -45.96 6.13
N PRO A 159 4.83 -45.00 5.78
CA PRO A 159 4.77 -43.66 6.31
C PRO A 159 3.44 -42.92 6.07
N SER A 160 2.67 -43.31 5.05
CA SER A 160 1.37 -42.71 4.75
C SER A 160 0.35 -42.88 5.87
N ILE A 161 0.54 -43.86 6.80
CA ILE A 161 -0.33 -44.08 7.95
C ILE A 161 -0.37 -42.88 8.90
N THR A 162 0.68 -42.03 8.87
CA THR A 162 0.72 -40.77 9.66
C THR A 162 -0.01 -39.63 8.99
N GLN A 163 -0.30 -39.74 7.69
CA GLN A 163 -1.03 -38.74 6.92
C GLN A 163 -2.53 -39.08 6.91
N VAL A 164 -3.18 -38.91 8.05
CA VAL A 164 -4.64 -39.15 8.18
C VAL A 164 -5.45 -38.18 7.33
N MET A 165 -4.93 -36.99 7.09
CA MET A 165 -5.56 -35.96 6.27
C MET A 165 -4.51 -35.30 5.37
N VAL A 166 -4.89 -35.03 4.14
CA VAL A 166 -4.12 -34.23 3.20
C VAL A 166 -4.85 -32.89 3.04
N LEU A 167 -4.25 -31.82 3.52
CA LEU A 167 -4.76 -30.46 3.29
C LEU A 167 -4.30 -30.00 1.92
N HIS A 168 -5.23 -29.84 1.01
CA HIS A 168 -4.98 -29.14 -0.25
C HIS A 168 -5.30 -27.65 -0.07
N ASP A 169 -4.30 -26.85 0.21
CA ASP A 169 -4.46 -25.39 0.19
C ASP A 169 -4.59 -24.94 -1.26
N ARG A 170 -5.72 -24.32 -1.57
CA ARG A 170 -6.01 -23.81 -2.88
C ARG A 170 -6.23 -22.32 -2.79
N ASP A 171 -5.24 -21.55 -3.20
CA ASP A 171 -5.38 -20.10 -3.31
C ASP A 171 -6.41 -19.78 -4.40
N LEU A 172 -7.53 -19.21 -3.97
CA LEU A 172 -8.62 -18.76 -4.84
C LEU A 172 -8.51 -17.26 -5.15
N SER A 173 -7.49 -16.57 -4.65
CA SER A 173 -7.25 -15.19 -5.03
C SER A 173 -6.97 -15.11 -6.53
N ARG A 174 -7.62 -14.17 -7.21
CA ARG A 174 -7.44 -13.97 -8.66
C ARG A 174 -6.08 -13.37 -8.99
N LYS A 175 -5.49 -12.66 -8.04
CA LYS A 175 -4.16 -12.06 -8.13
C LYS A 175 -3.44 -12.40 -6.83
N GLY A 176 -2.30 -13.05 -6.93
CA GLY A 176 -1.52 -13.53 -5.80
C GLY A 176 -1.07 -12.43 -4.80
N SER A 177 -0.01 -12.68 -4.05
CA SER A 177 0.53 -11.80 -3.00
C SER A 177 0.76 -10.35 -3.43
N ASP A 178 0.90 -10.09 -4.73
CA ASP A 178 1.15 -8.76 -5.30
C ASP A 178 -0.03 -7.79 -5.11
N ALA A 179 -1.26 -8.31 -4.94
CA ALA A 179 -2.44 -7.50 -4.65
C ALA A 179 -2.30 -6.68 -3.35
N GLN A 180 -1.54 -7.19 -2.37
CA GLN A 180 -1.31 -6.48 -1.11
C GLN A 180 -0.40 -5.25 -1.30
N LEU A 181 0.57 -5.33 -2.21
CA LEU A 181 1.45 -4.20 -2.56
C LEU A 181 0.68 -3.11 -3.33
N LEU A 182 -0.32 -3.53 -4.14
CA LEU A 182 -1.18 -2.61 -4.89
C LEU A 182 -2.20 -1.88 -4.00
N ALA A 183 -2.44 -2.32 -2.76
CA ALA A 183 -3.41 -1.71 -1.84
C ALA A 183 -3.11 -0.23 -1.51
N PHE A 184 -1.88 0.23 -1.67
CA PHE A 184 -1.49 1.63 -1.51
C PHE A 184 -1.78 2.51 -2.74
N LEU A 185 -2.02 1.91 -3.90
CA LEU A 185 -2.18 2.63 -5.16
C LEU A 185 -3.38 3.60 -5.17
N PRO A 186 -4.58 3.23 -4.67
CA PRO A 186 -5.71 4.15 -4.57
C PRO A 186 -5.40 5.39 -3.73
N TYR A 187 -4.66 5.21 -2.67
CA TYR A 187 -4.18 6.27 -1.79
C TYR A 187 -3.39 7.32 -2.54
N LEU A 188 -2.36 6.87 -3.26
CA LEU A 188 -1.45 7.75 -3.98
C LEU A 188 -2.16 8.46 -5.12
N LEU A 189 -3.13 7.81 -5.77
CA LEU A 189 -4.00 8.44 -6.77
C LEU A 189 -4.84 9.57 -6.16
N ILE A 190 -5.55 9.30 -5.08
CA ILE A 190 -6.42 10.28 -4.42
C ILE A 190 -5.60 11.46 -3.90
N ILE A 191 -4.46 11.23 -3.27
CA ILE A 191 -3.55 12.29 -2.80
C ILE A 191 -3.07 13.15 -3.98
N GLY A 192 -2.63 12.53 -5.07
CA GLY A 192 -2.13 13.26 -6.25
C GLY A 192 -3.19 14.18 -6.85
N ILE A 193 -4.42 13.68 -7.01
CA ILE A 193 -5.56 14.44 -7.51
C ILE A 193 -5.91 15.60 -6.57
N MET A 194 -6.00 15.31 -5.27
CA MET A 194 -6.26 16.35 -4.27
C MET A 194 -5.19 17.41 -4.26
N GLN A 195 -3.93 17.02 -4.32
CA GLN A 195 -2.80 17.95 -4.35
C GLN A 195 -2.89 18.91 -5.53
N ALA A 196 -3.22 18.40 -6.73
CA ALA A 196 -3.42 19.24 -7.90
C ALA A 196 -4.59 20.20 -7.74
N ALA A 197 -5.75 19.70 -7.33
CA ALA A 197 -6.95 20.52 -7.09
C ALA A 197 -6.69 21.62 -6.06
N MET A 198 -5.93 21.31 -5.01
CA MET A 198 -5.59 22.24 -3.93
C MET A 198 -4.66 23.35 -4.39
N VAL A 199 -3.58 23.03 -5.12
CA VAL A 199 -2.61 24.02 -5.61
C VAL A 199 -3.32 25.02 -6.53
N VAL A 200 -4.14 24.52 -7.46
CA VAL A 200 -4.90 25.37 -8.38
C VAL A 200 -5.97 26.18 -7.65
N ALA A 201 -6.73 25.57 -6.73
CA ALA A 201 -7.75 26.26 -5.95
C ALA A 201 -7.16 27.39 -5.10
N ALA A 202 -6.01 27.13 -4.43
CA ALA A 202 -5.35 28.13 -3.61
C ALA A 202 -4.85 29.33 -4.46
N ASP A 203 -4.27 29.08 -5.63
CA ASP A 203 -3.80 30.15 -6.52
C ASP A 203 -4.94 30.97 -7.10
N LEU A 204 -6.01 30.32 -7.56
CA LEU A 204 -7.20 30.97 -8.16
C LEU A 204 -8.09 31.72 -7.16
N THR A 205 -7.93 31.50 -5.85
CA THR A 205 -8.75 32.14 -4.79
C THR A 205 -7.91 33.00 -3.86
N ALA A 206 -7.23 32.37 -2.91
CA ALA A 206 -6.39 33.04 -1.91
C ALA A 206 -5.22 33.80 -2.58
N GLY A 207 -4.65 33.28 -3.67
CA GLY A 207 -3.57 33.91 -4.41
C GLY A 207 -3.99 35.25 -5.05
N GLU A 208 -5.18 35.34 -5.62
CA GLU A 208 -5.69 36.60 -6.14
C GLU A 208 -6.00 37.62 -5.04
N ARG A 209 -6.49 37.14 -3.88
CA ARG A 209 -6.74 37.99 -2.73
C ARG A 209 -5.42 38.54 -2.17
N GLU A 210 -4.40 37.71 -2.05
CA GLU A 210 -3.05 38.09 -1.59
C GLU A 210 -2.40 39.10 -2.54
N ARG A 211 -2.58 38.97 -3.87
CA ARG A 211 -2.08 39.87 -4.90
C ARG A 211 -2.95 41.13 -5.09
N GLN A 212 -4.05 41.28 -4.33
CA GLN A 212 -5.03 42.36 -4.44
C GLN A 212 -5.64 42.51 -5.85
N SER A 213 -5.67 41.43 -6.62
CA SER A 213 -6.23 41.42 -7.98
C SER A 213 -7.74 41.07 -8.02
N LEU A 214 -8.30 40.64 -6.91
CA LEU A 214 -9.70 40.27 -6.80
C LEU A 214 -10.62 41.52 -6.91
N GLU A 215 -10.28 42.63 -6.26
CA GLU A 215 -11.08 43.85 -6.27
C GLU A 215 -11.25 44.45 -7.68
N PRO A 216 -10.16 44.65 -8.46
CA PRO A 216 -10.29 45.10 -9.86
C PRO A 216 -11.07 44.11 -10.72
N LEU A 217 -10.99 42.80 -10.45
CA LEU A 217 -11.75 41.80 -11.16
C LEU A 217 -13.27 41.94 -10.89
N MET A 218 -13.63 42.17 -9.63
CA MET A 218 -15.03 42.35 -9.19
C MET A 218 -15.66 43.70 -9.65
N ALA A 219 -14.84 44.67 -10.05
CA ALA A 219 -15.31 45.93 -10.62
C ALA A 219 -15.89 45.79 -12.06
N ASN A 220 -15.67 44.66 -12.72
CA ASN A 220 -16.24 44.41 -14.04
C ASN A 220 -17.75 44.13 -13.93
N PRO A 221 -18.56 44.55 -14.93
CA PRO A 221 -20.03 44.34 -14.94
C PRO A 221 -20.38 42.90 -15.30
N VAL A 222 -19.89 41.94 -14.52
CA VAL A 222 -20.12 40.50 -14.68
C VAL A 222 -20.56 39.94 -13.34
N ALA A 223 -21.58 39.09 -13.34
CA ALA A 223 -22.08 38.46 -12.12
C ALA A 223 -20.97 37.60 -11.46
N PRO A 224 -20.79 37.69 -10.13
CA PRO A 224 -19.74 36.97 -9.39
C PRO A 224 -19.74 35.45 -9.66
N GLU A 225 -20.94 34.86 -9.88
CA GLU A 225 -21.07 33.42 -10.18
C GLU A 225 -20.33 33.03 -11.48
N GLN A 226 -20.30 33.92 -12.47
CA GLN A 226 -19.61 33.67 -13.74
C GLN A 226 -18.07 33.58 -13.55
N PHE A 227 -17.50 34.37 -12.62
CA PHE A 227 -16.11 34.27 -12.23
C PHE A 227 -15.83 32.94 -11.52
N MET A 228 -16.69 32.59 -10.55
CA MET A 228 -16.56 31.33 -9.80
C MET A 228 -16.62 30.10 -10.71
N VAL A 229 -17.61 30.07 -11.61
CA VAL A 229 -17.75 28.97 -12.58
C VAL A 229 -16.53 28.87 -13.50
N GLY A 230 -15.99 30.00 -14.00
CA GLY A 230 -14.80 30.00 -14.85
C GLY A 230 -13.58 29.44 -14.13
N LYS A 231 -13.34 29.85 -12.89
CA LYS A 231 -12.23 29.39 -12.04
C LYS A 231 -12.39 27.92 -11.65
N LEU A 232 -13.57 27.52 -11.23
CA LEU A 232 -13.87 26.13 -10.90
C LEU A 232 -13.67 25.22 -12.12
N ALA A 233 -14.13 25.63 -13.31
CA ALA A 233 -13.92 24.88 -14.54
C ALA A 233 -12.43 24.72 -14.87
N THR A 234 -11.61 25.75 -14.58
CA THR A 234 -10.15 25.67 -14.73
C THR A 234 -9.56 24.68 -13.77
N ASN A 235 -9.95 24.71 -12.49
CA ASN A 235 -9.50 23.77 -11.47
C ASN A 235 -9.84 22.33 -11.84
N VAL A 236 -11.07 22.07 -12.24
CA VAL A 236 -11.53 20.74 -12.68
C VAL A 236 -10.72 20.24 -13.89
N LEU A 237 -10.53 21.11 -14.92
CA LEU A 237 -9.79 20.71 -16.12
C LEU A 237 -8.33 20.35 -15.82
N ILE A 238 -7.63 21.16 -15.03
CA ILE A 238 -6.24 20.88 -14.67
C ILE A 238 -6.14 19.62 -13.82
N SER A 239 -7.04 19.43 -12.87
CA SER A 239 -7.09 18.23 -12.05
C SER A 239 -7.37 16.97 -12.88
N LEU A 240 -8.23 17.05 -13.89
CA LEU A 240 -8.44 15.96 -14.87
C LEU A 240 -7.19 15.66 -15.70
N ALA A 241 -6.47 16.68 -16.13
CA ALA A 241 -5.22 16.48 -16.87
C ALA A 241 -4.15 15.82 -16.00
N VAL A 242 -4.04 16.24 -14.74
CA VAL A 242 -3.15 15.61 -13.74
C VAL A 242 -3.54 14.16 -13.49
N LEU A 243 -4.82 13.88 -13.32
CA LEU A 243 -5.34 12.52 -13.17
C LEU A 243 -4.92 11.66 -14.38
N ALA A 244 -5.20 12.11 -15.59
CA ALA A 244 -4.85 11.37 -16.80
C ALA A 244 -3.35 11.07 -16.88
N LEU A 245 -2.51 12.04 -16.55
CA LEU A 245 -1.05 11.86 -16.52
C LEU A 245 -0.59 10.90 -15.44
N SER A 246 -1.18 10.98 -14.23
CA SER A 246 -0.90 10.04 -13.13
C SER A 246 -1.26 8.61 -13.52
N LEU A 247 -2.41 8.41 -14.16
CA LEU A 247 -2.87 7.12 -14.62
C LEU A 247 -1.95 6.52 -15.70
N LEU A 248 -1.48 7.34 -16.63
CA LEU A 248 -0.48 6.93 -17.60
C LEU A 248 0.83 6.52 -16.92
N GLY A 249 1.25 7.26 -15.89
CA GLY A 249 2.41 6.93 -15.07
C GLY A 249 2.26 5.58 -14.36
N PHE A 250 1.11 5.33 -13.73
CA PHE A 250 0.82 4.04 -13.10
C PHE A 250 0.74 2.91 -14.12
N ALA A 251 0.07 3.11 -15.25
CA ALA A 251 -0.03 2.10 -16.32
C ALA A 251 1.34 1.73 -16.91
N ALA A 252 2.21 2.72 -17.10
CA ALA A 252 3.58 2.47 -17.53
C ALA A 252 4.37 1.67 -16.48
N GLY A 253 4.23 2.05 -15.21
CA GLY A 253 4.93 1.41 -14.11
C GLY A 253 4.50 -0.03 -13.88
N THR A 254 3.20 -0.33 -13.90
CA THR A 254 2.69 -1.71 -13.73
C THR A 254 3.15 -2.66 -14.84
N ARG A 255 3.32 -2.15 -16.06
CA ARG A 255 3.92 -2.93 -17.16
C ARG A 255 5.40 -3.21 -16.95
N MET A 256 6.15 -2.28 -16.35
CA MET A 256 7.58 -2.49 -16.06
C MET A 256 7.83 -3.56 -15.01
N ILE A 257 6.85 -3.84 -14.13
CA ILE A 257 6.95 -4.82 -13.03
C ILE A 257 6.25 -6.15 -13.40
N ASP A 258 5.70 -6.26 -14.61
CA ASP A 258 4.98 -7.45 -15.11
C ASP A 258 3.79 -7.87 -14.22
N LEU A 259 3.07 -6.90 -13.68
CA LEU A 259 1.90 -7.13 -12.81
C LEU A 259 0.65 -7.61 -13.59
N GLY A 260 0.81 -7.89 -14.88
CA GLY A 260 -0.27 -8.31 -15.76
C GLY A 260 -1.31 -7.22 -16.02
N ASP A 261 -2.44 -7.61 -16.64
CA ASP A 261 -3.54 -6.68 -16.91
C ASP A 261 -4.33 -6.45 -15.60
N THR A 262 -4.00 -5.39 -14.89
CA THR A 262 -4.49 -5.12 -13.54
C THR A 262 -5.96 -4.68 -13.48
N GLY A 263 -6.70 -4.66 -14.59
CA GLY A 263 -8.08 -4.14 -14.62
C GLY A 263 -8.18 -2.64 -14.28
N ILE A 264 -7.03 -1.96 -14.17
CA ILE A 264 -6.91 -0.53 -13.84
C ILE A 264 -7.80 0.31 -14.75
N THR A 265 -7.98 -0.11 -16.01
CA THR A 265 -8.69 0.65 -17.04
C THR A 265 -10.13 1.00 -16.66
N PHE A 266 -10.85 0.11 -15.97
CA PHE A 266 -12.26 0.33 -15.63
C PHE A 266 -12.48 1.09 -14.32
N SER A 267 -11.63 0.89 -13.31
CA SER A 267 -11.69 1.69 -12.07
C SER A 267 -11.44 3.17 -12.33
N LEU A 268 -10.78 3.47 -13.44
CA LEU A 268 -10.43 4.82 -13.87
C LEU A 268 -11.63 5.67 -14.26
N LEU A 269 -12.75 5.06 -14.67
CA LEU A 269 -13.97 5.79 -15.06
C LEU A 269 -14.70 6.42 -13.88
N SER A 270 -14.54 5.89 -12.66
CA SER A 270 -15.15 6.46 -11.45
C SER A 270 -14.37 7.63 -10.87
N ILE A 271 -13.04 7.67 -11.06
CA ILE A 271 -12.18 8.69 -10.46
C ILE A 271 -12.47 10.11 -10.97
N PRO A 272 -12.75 10.36 -12.27
CA PRO A 272 -13.20 11.66 -12.74
C PRO A 272 -14.45 12.20 -12.01
N VAL A 273 -15.36 11.31 -11.60
CA VAL A 273 -16.55 11.70 -10.83
C VAL A 273 -16.17 12.11 -9.41
N LEU A 274 -15.25 11.38 -8.75
CA LEU A 274 -14.70 11.79 -7.45
C LEU A 274 -14.04 13.17 -7.53
N LEU A 275 -13.36 13.46 -8.64
CA LEU A 275 -12.71 14.73 -8.85
C LEU A 275 -13.72 15.88 -8.97
N LEU A 276 -14.91 15.63 -9.55
CA LEU A 276 -16.00 16.62 -9.58
C LEU A 276 -16.51 16.98 -8.18
N PHE A 277 -16.34 16.11 -7.19
CA PHE A 277 -16.60 16.40 -5.78
C PHE A 277 -15.40 17.10 -5.11
N LEU A 278 -14.19 16.55 -5.25
CA LEU A 278 -13.01 17.05 -4.56
C LEU A 278 -12.58 18.45 -5.00
N SER A 279 -12.77 18.78 -6.27
CA SER A 279 -12.34 20.06 -6.84
C SER A 279 -13.18 21.25 -6.31
N PRO A 280 -14.53 21.21 -6.30
CA PRO A 280 -15.34 22.23 -5.64
C PRO A 280 -15.07 22.32 -4.13
N LEU A 281 -14.88 21.18 -3.46
CA LEU A 281 -14.59 21.15 -2.03
C LEU A 281 -13.26 21.85 -1.71
N ALA A 282 -12.22 21.57 -2.48
CA ALA A 282 -10.92 22.26 -2.34
C ALA A 282 -11.08 23.76 -2.61
N PHE A 283 -11.84 24.14 -3.64
CA PHE A 283 -12.11 25.52 -3.99
C PHE A 283 -12.88 26.25 -2.88
N PHE A 284 -13.88 25.60 -2.29
CA PHE A 284 -14.65 26.13 -1.16
C PHE A 284 -13.75 26.44 0.04
N PHE A 285 -12.92 25.49 0.49
CA PHE A 285 -12.02 25.71 1.62
C PHE A 285 -10.95 26.77 1.32
N ALA A 286 -10.41 26.81 0.11
CA ALA A 286 -9.43 27.81 -0.29
C ALA A 286 -10.02 29.24 -0.33
N ALA A 287 -11.32 29.36 -0.60
CA ALA A 287 -11.99 30.66 -0.66
C ALA A 287 -12.08 31.38 0.70
N PHE A 288 -12.00 30.66 1.82
CA PHE A 288 -11.97 31.28 3.16
C PHE A 288 -10.60 31.88 3.51
N ALA A 289 -9.54 31.39 2.89
CA ALA A 289 -8.19 31.82 3.20
C ALA A 289 -7.89 33.23 2.68
N ARG A 290 -7.06 33.98 3.42
CA ARG A 290 -6.58 35.31 3.03
C ARG A 290 -5.27 35.25 2.25
N THR A 291 -4.47 34.21 2.49
CA THR A 291 -3.18 34.00 1.85
C THR A 291 -3.06 32.57 1.30
N VAL A 292 -2.19 32.36 0.35
CA VAL A 292 -1.90 31.02 -0.21
C VAL A 292 -1.42 30.05 0.88
N LYS A 293 -0.62 30.51 1.85
CA LYS A 293 -0.16 29.68 2.97
C LYS A 293 -1.30 29.22 3.87
N GLU A 294 -2.24 30.11 4.17
CA GLU A 294 -3.43 29.78 4.96
C GLU A 294 -4.30 28.79 4.22
N ALA A 295 -4.53 28.99 2.90
CA ALA A 295 -5.24 28.03 2.07
C ALA A 295 -4.60 26.65 2.11
N GLN A 296 -3.28 26.55 1.97
CA GLN A 296 -2.56 25.29 2.05
C GLN A 296 -2.73 24.59 3.40
N THR A 297 -2.84 25.34 4.49
CA THR A 297 -3.08 24.76 5.83
C THR A 297 -4.48 24.13 5.90
N TYR A 298 -5.53 24.84 5.48
CA TYR A 298 -6.90 24.32 5.45
C TYR A 298 -7.03 23.09 4.55
N LEU A 299 -6.41 23.18 3.38
CA LEU A 299 -6.41 22.09 2.41
C LEU A 299 -5.60 20.89 2.89
N GLY A 300 -4.50 21.11 3.64
CA GLY A 300 -3.75 20.03 4.29
C GLY A 300 -4.60 19.23 5.29
N LEU A 301 -5.44 19.91 6.07
CA LEU A 301 -6.41 19.23 6.95
C LEU A 301 -7.45 18.42 6.14
N LEU A 302 -7.89 18.95 5.00
CA LEU A 302 -8.80 18.24 4.10
C LEU A 302 -8.18 16.95 3.55
N VAL A 303 -6.87 16.97 3.21
CA VAL A 303 -6.14 15.75 2.81
C VAL A 303 -6.15 14.70 3.92
N LEU A 304 -5.85 15.11 5.16
CA LEU A 304 -5.87 14.19 6.30
C LEU A 304 -7.26 13.58 6.51
N ALA A 305 -8.31 14.39 6.42
CA ALA A 305 -9.69 13.91 6.51
C ALA A 305 -10.03 12.91 5.37
N ALA A 306 -9.56 13.18 4.16
CA ALA A 306 -9.77 12.30 3.01
C ALA A 306 -8.99 10.97 3.10
N LEU A 307 -7.85 10.95 3.78
CA LEU A 307 -7.05 9.74 3.99
C LEU A 307 -7.61 8.82 5.08
N THR A 308 -8.29 9.39 6.06
CA THR A 308 -8.81 8.64 7.22
C THR A 308 -9.67 7.43 6.84
N PRO A 309 -10.68 7.52 5.94
CA PRO A 309 -11.48 6.38 5.53
C PRO A 309 -10.65 5.24 4.94
N SER A 310 -9.70 5.61 4.12
CA SER A 310 -8.83 4.64 3.47
C SER A 310 -7.94 3.90 4.48
N MET A 311 -7.38 4.61 5.47
CA MET A 311 -6.59 3.99 6.54
C MET A 311 -7.44 3.03 7.37
N ILE A 312 -8.68 3.39 7.67
CA ILE A 312 -9.63 2.53 8.39
C ILE A 312 -9.89 1.24 7.59
N GLN A 313 -10.16 1.35 6.30
CA GLN A 313 -10.38 0.18 5.43
C GLN A 313 -9.16 -0.75 5.38
N MET A 314 -7.95 -0.19 5.33
CA MET A 314 -6.72 -0.98 5.33
C MET A 314 -6.57 -1.83 6.60
N VAL A 315 -6.99 -1.29 7.75
CA VAL A 315 -6.91 -2.00 9.05
C VAL A 315 -8.05 -2.99 9.23
N LEU A 316 -9.28 -2.57 8.96
CA LEU A 316 -10.47 -3.37 9.26
C LEU A 316 -10.78 -4.43 8.20
N GLN A 317 -10.35 -4.25 6.95
CA GLN A 317 -10.62 -5.14 5.81
C GLN A 317 -12.08 -5.61 5.72
N SER A 318 -13.00 -4.79 6.22
CA SER A 318 -14.43 -5.11 6.27
C SER A 318 -15.08 -4.95 4.90
N LYS A 319 -16.09 -5.79 4.62
CA LYS A 319 -16.94 -5.59 3.43
C LYS A 319 -17.76 -4.32 3.61
N VAL A 320 -17.68 -3.41 2.63
CA VAL A 320 -18.39 -2.15 2.62
C VAL A 320 -19.89 -2.40 2.37
N GLN A 321 -20.74 -1.83 3.20
CA GLN A 321 -22.20 -1.90 3.04
C GLN A 321 -22.69 -0.86 2.01
N ASN A 322 -23.90 -1.07 1.46
CA ASN A 322 -24.43 -0.20 0.41
C ASN A 322 -24.53 1.28 0.80
N LEU A 323 -24.82 1.60 2.06
CA LEU A 323 -24.88 3.00 2.53
C LEU A 323 -23.50 3.66 2.58
N GLU A 324 -22.46 2.90 2.88
CA GLU A 324 -21.10 3.38 2.91
C GLU A 324 -20.57 3.68 1.49
N LEU A 325 -21.15 3.04 0.47
CA LEU A 325 -20.85 3.31 -0.93
C LEU A 325 -21.29 4.71 -1.40
N LEU A 326 -22.14 5.40 -0.64
CA LEU A 326 -22.50 6.79 -0.92
C LEU A 326 -21.47 7.80 -0.40
N LEU A 327 -20.52 7.39 0.44
CA LEU A 327 -19.46 8.26 0.94
C LEU A 327 -18.36 8.40 -0.12
N PRO A 328 -18.14 9.60 -0.73
CA PRO A 328 -17.39 9.74 -1.97
C PRO A 328 -15.97 9.16 -1.93
N ILE A 329 -15.18 9.49 -0.91
CA ILE A 329 -13.78 9.07 -0.83
C ILE A 329 -13.66 7.60 -0.42
N TRP A 330 -14.48 7.16 0.55
CA TRP A 330 -14.52 5.80 1.05
C TRP A 330 -14.85 4.80 -0.06
N SER A 331 -15.93 5.08 -0.77
CA SER A 331 -16.45 4.21 -1.83
C SER A 331 -15.50 4.09 -3.03
N HIS A 332 -14.88 5.20 -3.43
CA HIS A 332 -13.91 5.16 -4.54
C HIS A 332 -12.64 4.40 -4.18
N ASN A 333 -12.16 4.54 -2.92
CA ASN A 333 -11.04 3.73 -2.44
C ASN A 333 -11.39 2.24 -2.45
N TYR A 334 -12.57 1.88 -1.93
CA TYR A 334 -13.07 0.50 -1.96
C TYR A 334 -13.15 -0.03 -3.38
N LEU A 335 -13.78 0.71 -4.30
CA LEU A 335 -13.94 0.32 -5.69
C LEU A 335 -12.60 0.06 -6.38
N ILE A 336 -11.63 0.96 -6.21
CA ILE A 336 -10.31 0.81 -6.81
C ILE A 336 -9.62 -0.44 -6.24
N ASN A 337 -9.70 -0.69 -4.93
CA ASN A 337 -9.11 -1.87 -4.30
C ASN A 337 -9.74 -3.17 -4.80
N GLU A 338 -11.07 -3.26 -4.93
CA GLU A 338 -11.76 -4.44 -5.45
C GLU A 338 -11.36 -4.74 -6.90
N VAL A 339 -11.28 -3.69 -7.74
CA VAL A 339 -10.82 -3.84 -9.13
C VAL A 339 -9.37 -4.32 -9.18
N LEU A 340 -8.50 -3.78 -8.34
CA LEU A 340 -7.09 -4.21 -8.26
C LEU A 340 -6.96 -5.68 -7.82
N ARG A 341 -7.86 -6.14 -6.95
CA ARG A 341 -7.94 -7.56 -6.54
C ARG A 341 -8.53 -8.46 -7.63
N GLY A 342 -9.11 -7.87 -8.68
CA GLY A 342 -9.77 -8.60 -9.76
C GLY A 342 -11.15 -9.14 -9.37
N GLU A 343 -11.76 -8.60 -8.30
CA GLU A 343 -13.09 -9.01 -7.86
C GLU A 343 -14.19 -8.47 -8.78
N PRO A 344 -15.25 -9.29 -9.08
CA PRO A 344 -16.36 -8.83 -9.89
C PRO A 344 -17.20 -7.82 -9.10
N LEU A 345 -17.40 -6.64 -9.68
CA LEU A 345 -18.22 -5.60 -9.08
C LEU A 345 -19.67 -5.68 -9.55
N SER A 346 -20.60 -5.52 -8.62
CA SER A 346 -22.02 -5.37 -8.92
C SER A 346 -22.31 -3.98 -9.53
N LEU A 347 -23.42 -3.84 -10.25
CA LEU A 347 -23.86 -2.54 -10.76
C LEU A 347 -24.00 -1.49 -9.68
N ALA A 348 -24.47 -1.86 -8.49
CA ALA A 348 -24.58 -0.95 -7.36
C ALA A 348 -23.22 -0.43 -6.89
N GLN A 349 -22.19 -1.29 -6.83
CA GLN A 349 -20.82 -0.90 -6.46
C GLN A 349 -20.18 0.04 -7.48
N TRP A 350 -20.62 0.02 -8.73
CA TRP A 350 -20.18 0.97 -9.77
C TRP A 350 -20.90 2.30 -9.70
N THR A 351 -22.22 2.28 -9.48
CA THR A 351 -23.08 3.47 -9.61
C THR A 351 -23.19 4.29 -8.34
N LEU A 352 -23.26 3.65 -7.15
CA LEU A 352 -23.43 4.35 -5.88
C LEU A 352 -22.26 5.29 -5.52
N PRO A 353 -20.97 4.95 -5.72
CA PRO A 353 -19.86 5.87 -5.52
C PRO A 353 -19.99 7.14 -6.36
N SER A 354 -20.32 6.96 -7.63
CA SER A 354 -20.52 8.09 -8.55
C SER A 354 -21.73 8.95 -8.17
N ALA A 355 -22.84 8.32 -7.80
CA ALA A 355 -24.03 9.03 -7.33
C ALA A 355 -23.74 9.79 -6.02
N GLY A 356 -23.05 9.18 -5.06
CA GLY A 356 -22.65 9.83 -3.82
C GLY A 356 -21.76 11.06 -4.05
N ALA A 357 -20.79 10.97 -4.96
CA ALA A 357 -19.91 12.08 -5.31
C ALA A 357 -20.62 13.24 -6.05
N LEU A 358 -21.72 12.97 -6.76
CA LEU A 358 -22.51 14.00 -7.43
C LEU A 358 -23.55 14.65 -6.51
N LEU A 359 -23.98 13.96 -5.47
CA LEU A 359 -24.97 14.45 -4.50
C LEU A 359 -24.35 15.25 -3.35
N ALA A 360 -23.08 15.00 -3.03
CA ALA A 360 -22.31 15.66 -1.99
C ALA A 360 -21.75 17.01 -2.46
#